data_b4847ae2eea2ba7a343dfb57395b5dc3
#
_entry.id   b4847ae2eea2ba7a343dfb57395b5dc3
#
_cell.length_a   1.000
_cell.length_b   1.000
_cell.length_c   1.000
_cell.angle_alpha   90.00
_cell.angle_beta   90.00
_cell.angle_gamma   90.00
#
_symmetry.space_group_name_H-M   'P 1'
#
loop_
_entity.id
_entity.type
_entity.pdbx_description
1 polymer ?
#
loop_
_entity_poly.entity_id
_entity_poly.type
_entity_poly.pdbx_seq_one_letter_code
_entity_poly.pdbx_strand_id
1 'polypeptide(L)'
;MKVYMDKDFALKKSKRFCMLPWTHLHSWPDGRVLPCCMAPMNEILGNLKDQSFEEIWNSEKLKKMRVAMINDKPTKECTRCYSMENSGLNTTRTWANEAFENHFDKVGTTLEDGTVEKINLPYIDFRFSNLCNFKCRTCGPDLSSSWYEDNVKLYGPLPHKKIIRPYKDEETFWKKVEPYMDGLEAVSYTHLTLPTISD
;
A
#
# COMPACT_ATOMS: atom_id res chain seq x y z
N MET A 1 -21.98 15.87 3.46
CA MET A 1 -21.46 16.98 2.61
C MET A 1 -20.12 16.52 2.05
N LYS A 2 -19.72 16.92 0.84
CA LYS A 2 -18.40 16.59 0.29
C LYS A 2 -17.39 17.61 0.77
N VAL A 3 -16.17 17.16 1.05
CA VAL A 3 -15.08 18.05 1.49
C VAL A 3 -14.44 18.75 0.31
N TYR A 4 -13.96 19.97 0.54
CA TYR A 4 -13.27 20.76 -0.47
C TYR A 4 -11.81 21.01 -0.03
N MET A 5 -10.88 20.84 -0.97
CA MET A 5 -9.49 21.22 -0.82
C MET A 5 -9.00 21.81 -2.14
N ASP A 6 -8.29 22.92 -2.08
CA ASP A 6 -7.68 23.54 -3.27
C ASP A 6 -6.57 22.65 -3.83
N LYS A 7 -6.61 22.37 -5.14
CA LYS A 7 -5.68 21.47 -5.83
C LYS A 7 -4.23 21.96 -5.77
N ASP A 8 -4.02 23.23 -6.08
CA ASP A 8 -2.65 23.80 -6.10
C ASP A 8 -2.06 23.86 -4.71
N PHE A 9 -2.87 24.20 -3.71
CA PHE A 9 -2.42 24.13 -2.34
C PHE A 9 -2.05 22.69 -1.95
N ALA A 10 -2.92 21.73 -2.17
CA ALA A 10 -2.73 20.33 -1.82
C ALA A 10 -1.44 19.75 -2.43
N LEU A 11 -1.29 19.88 -3.74
CA LEU A 11 -0.23 19.22 -4.48
C LEU A 11 1.12 19.92 -4.40
N LYS A 12 1.14 21.27 -4.34
CA LYS A 12 2.36 22.07 -4.46
C LYS A 12 2.80 22.75 -3.17
N LYS A 13 1.88 23.07 -2.24
CA LYS A 13 2.18 23.87 -1.04
C LYS A 13 2.07 23.08 0.26
N SER A 14 1.10 22.17 0.35
CA SER A 14 0.90 21.34 1.53
C SER A 14 2.13 20.47 1.83
N LYS A 15 2.52 20.44 3.08
CA LYS A 15 3.56 19.52 3.61
C LYS A 15 2.96 18.24 4.20
N ARG A 16 1.63 18.07 4.09
CA ARG A 16 0.90 16.95 4.73
C ARG A 16 0.11 16.12 3.75
N PHE A 17 -0.37 16.70 2.67
CA PHE A 17 -1.18 16.04 1.67
C PHE A 17 -0.38 15.02 0.83
N CYS A 18 -1.02 13.87 0.52
CA CYS A 18 -0.50 12.83 -0.37
C CYS A 18 -1.64 12.21 -1.17
N MET A 19 -1.45 11.95 -2.47
CA MET A 19 -2.45 11.34 -3.33
C MET A 19 -2.71 9.85 -3.04
N LEU A 20 -1.76 9.13 -2.44
CA LEU A 20 -1.86 7.67 -2.26
C LEU A 20 -3.11 7.18 -1.53
N PRO A 21 -3.67 7.85 -0.50
CA PRO A 21 -4.91 7.43 0.14
C PRO A 21 -6.15 7.40 -0.78
N TRP A 22 -6.06 7.98 -1.98
CA TRP A 22 -7.13 7.99 -2.99
C TRP A 22 -6.81 7.19 -4.25
N THR A 23 -5.57 6.68 -4.37
CA THR A 23 -5.09 6.10 -5.62
C THR A 23 -4.36 4.78 -5.44
N HIS A 24 -4.10 4.33 -4.20
CA HIS A 24 -3.15 3.26 -3.95
C HIS A 24 -3.52 2.35 -2.77
N LEU A 25 -3.17 1.08 -2.90
CA LEU A 25 -3.05 0.11 -1.80
C LEU A 25 -1.73 -0.66 -1.91
N HIS A 26 -1.12 -0.92 -0.76
CA HIS A 26 0.13 -1.68 -0.63
C HIS A 26 -0.10 -2.95 0.17
N SER A 27 0.04 -4.11 -0.45
CA SER A 27 -0.14 -5.40 0.23
C SER A 27 1.16 -6.16 0.47
N TRP A 28 1.21 -6.84 1.59
CA TRP A 28 2.28 -7.76 1.96
C TRP A 28 1.93 -9.22 1.63
N PRO A 29 2.94 -10.13 1.53
CA PRO A 29 2.68 -11.53 1.21
C PRO A 29 1.77 -12.25 2.20
N ASP A 30 1.68 -11.80 3.44
CA ASP A 30 0.80 -12.34 4.48
C ASP A 30 -0.63 -11.79 4.44
N GLY A 31 -0.94 -10.93 3.47
CA GLY A 31 -2.24 -10.32 3.26
C GLY A 31 -2.46 -8.99 3.98
N ARG A 32 -1.55 -8.56 4.85
CA ARG A 32 -1.62 -7.22 5.45
C ARG A 32 -1.61 -6.14 4.38
N VAL A 33 -2.44 -5.14 4.56
CA VAL A 33 -2.48 -3.95 3.69
C VAL A 33 -2.08 -2.73 4.48
N LEU A 34 -1.18 -1.95 3.90
CA LEU A 34 -0.67 -0.68 4.44
C LEU A 34 -1.09 0.49 3.54
N PRO A 35 -1.10 1.73 4.04
CA PRO A 35 -1.39 2.90 3.20
C PRO A 35 -0.40 3.08 2.04
N CYS A 36 0.86 2.75 2.27
CA CYS A 36 1.92 2.76 1.25
C CYS A 36 3.18 2.05 1.77
N CYS A 37 4.18 1.86 0.92
CA CYS A 37 5.45 1.21 1.27
C CYS A 37 6.32 1.99 2.28
N MET A 38 6.02 3.28 2.52
CA MET A 38 6.74 4.13 3.48
C MET A 38 6.10 4.14 4.87
N ALA A 39 4.87 3.64 4.99
CA ALA A 39 4.16 3.59 6.27
C ALA A 39 4.86 2.63 7.25
N PRO A 40 4.85 2.94 8.56
CA PRO A 40 5.31 1.99 9.57
C PRO A 40 4.54 0.68 9.50
N MET A 41 5.23 -0.45 9.72
CA MET A 41 4.68 -1.80 9.57
C MET A 41 3.51 -2.14 10.51
N ASN A 42 3.33 -1.37 11.56
CA ASN A 42 2.21 -1.47 12.51
C ASN A 42 0.98 -0.65 12.09
N GLU A 43 1.07 0.15 11.02
CA GLU A 43 -0.03 0.99 10.52
C GLU A 43 -0.89 0.25 9.49
N ILE A 44 -1.31 -0.97 9.86
CA ILE A 44 -2.13 -1.86 9.03
C ILE A 44 -3.54 -1.27 8.85
N LEU A 45 -4.04 -1.28 7.61
CA LEU A 45 -5.40 -0.89 7.23
C LEU A 45 -6.37 -2.08 7.35
N GLY A 46 -5.92 -3.27 7.03
CA GLY A 46 -6.69 -4.51 7.04
C GLY A 46 -5.90 -5.69 6.50
N ASN A 47 -6.59 -6.81 6.22
CA ASN A 47 -5.99 -8.02 5.67
C ASN A 47 -6.85 -8.62 4.57
N LEU A 48 -6.28 -8.84 3.39
CA LEU A 48 -6.94 -9.38 2.19
C LEU A 48 -7.46 -10.83 2.35
N LYS A 49 -6.94 -11.57 3.35
CA LYS A 49 -7.43 -12.94 3.64
C LYS A 49 -8.84 -12.95 4.21
N ASP A 50 -9.19 -11.89 4.93
CA ASP A 50 -10.39 -11.86 5.78
C ASP A 50 -11.37 -10.75 5.40
N GLN A 51 -10.91 -9.73 4.66
CA GLN A 51 -11.67 -8.53 4.32
C GLN A 51 -11.78 -8.32 2.81
N SER A 52 -12.81 -7.57 2.40
CA SER A 52 -12.96 -7.10 1.02
C SER A 52 -12.08 -5.86 0.77
N PHE A 53 -11.92 -5.50 -0.52
CA PHE A 53 -11.23 -4.27 -0.89
C PHE A 53 -11.94 -3.03 -0.36
N GLU A 54 -13.28 -3.01 -0.42
CA GLU A 54 -14.12 -1.91 0.06
C GLU A 54 -13.96 -1.69 1.56
N GLU A 55 -13.93 -2.77 2.35
CA GLU A 55 -13.73 -2.70 3.81
C GLU A 55 -12.36 -2.14 4.15
N ILE A 56 -11.32 -2.56 3.43
CA ILE A 56 -9.95 -2.05 3.62
C ILE A 56 -9.85 -0.60 3.16
N TRP A 57 -10.42 -0.27 1.99
CA TRP A 57 -10.43 1.07 1.40
C TRP A 57 -11.13 2.10 2.27
N ASN A 58 -12.16 1.70 2.98
CA ASN A 58 -12.89 2.53 3.92
C ASN A 58 -12.67 2.12 5.38
N SER A 59 -11.50 1.51 5.67
CA SER A 59 -11.10 1.27 7.06
C SER A 59 -11.04 2.58 7.85
N GLU A 60 -11.36 2.52 9.14
CA GLU A 60 -11.37 3.70 10.01
C GLU A 60 -10.04 4.47 9.97
N LYS A 61 -8.94 3.74 9.83
CA LYS A 61 -7.60 4.35 9.74
C LYS A 61 -7.45 5.14 8.44
N LEU A 62 -7.81 4.58 7.29
CA LEU A 62 -7.65 5.25 6.00
C LEU A 62 -8.62 6.43 5.87
N LYS A 63 -9.85 6.33 6.39
CA LYS A 63 -10.79 7.44 6.49
C LYS A 63 -10.22 8.60 7.30
N LYS A 64 -9.72 8.32 8.51
CA LYS A 64 -9.07 9.34 9.37
C LYS A 64 -7.87 9.98 8.70
N MET A 65 -7.08 9.19 7.97
CA MET A 65 -5.91 9.69 7.22
C MET A 65 -6.33 10.66 6.11
N ARG A 66 -7.36 10.34 5.33
CA ARG A 66 -7.94 11.24 4.31
C ARG A 66 -8.44 12.54 4.92
N VAL A 67 -9.23 12.47 5.98
CA VAL A 67 -9.75 13.66 6.69
C VAL A 67 -8.61 14.53 7.22
N ALA A 68 -7.59 13.93 7.80
CA ALA A 68 -6.42 14.68 8.29
C ALA A 68 -5.71 15.40 7.14
N MET A 69 -5.46 14.72 6.02
CA MET A 69 -4.77 15.29 4.86
C MET A 69 -5.54 16.42 4.19
N ILE A 70 -6.87 16.29 4.05
CA ILE A 70 -7.74 17.35 3.52
C ILE A 70 -7.70 18.60 4.40
N ASN A 71 -7.53 18.43 5.70
CA ASN A 71 -7.42 19.53 6.68
C ASN A 71 -5.96 19.97 6.90
N ASP A 72 -5.02 19.58 6.04
CA ASP A 72 -3.58 19.86 6.14
C ASP A 72 -2.98 19.47 7.50
N LYS A 73 -3.48 18.40 8.12
CA LYS A 73 -3.01 17.88 9.40
C LYS A 73 -2.04 16.72 9.19
N PRO A 74 -0.99 16.59 10.03
CA PRO A 74 -0.06 15.48 9.95
C PRO A 74 -0.74 14.17 10.35
N THR A 75 -0.28 13.07 9.75
CA THR A 75 -0.66 11.71 10.10
C THR A 75 0.57 10.91 10.50
N LYS A 76 0.41 9.96 11.43
CA LYS A 76 1.53 9.14 11.92
C LYS A 76 2.06 8.17 10.87
N GLU A 77 1.23 7.76 9.94
CA GLU A 77 1.57 6.89 8.81
C GLU A 77 2.59 7.54 7.86
N CYS A 78 2.63 8.88 7.81
CA CYS A 78 3.47 9.66 6.90
C CYS A 78 4.71 10.28 7.55
N THR A 79 4.98 10.01 8.82
CA THR A 79 6.09 10.62 9.59
C THR A 79 7.44 10.46 8.90
N ARG A 80 7.69 9.33 8.24
CA ARG A 80 8.94 9.07 7.50
C ARG A 80 9.11 10.04 6.33
N CYS A 81 8.07 10.25 5.51
CA CYS A 81 8.10 11.21 4.42
C CYS A 81 8.32 12.62 4.95
N TYR A 82 7.59 13.02 5.99
CA TYR A 82 7.75 14.37 6.58
C TYR A 82 9.18 14.62 7.10
N SER A 83 9.78 13.62 7.76
CA SER A 83 11.16 13.72 8.26
C SER A 83 12.17 13.84 7.12
N MET A 84 12.03 13.02 6.08
CA MET A 84 12.93 13.07 4.91
C MET A 84 12.82 14.39 4.15
N GLU A 85 11.61 14.91 3.97
CA GLU A 85 11.37 16.19 3.31
C GLU A 85 11.90 17.39 4.11
N ASN A 86 11.84 17.33 5.44
CA ASN A 86 12.49 18.32 6.30
C ASN A 86 14.02 18.34 6.14
N SER A 87 14.60 17.23 5.67
CA SER A 87 16.02 17.11 5.31
C SER A 87 16.31 17.43 3.84
N GLY A 88 15.32 17.94 3.09
CA GLY A 88 15.47 18.33 1.69
C GLY A 88 15.41 17.19 0.68
N LEU A 89 14.95 15.99 1.08
CA LEU A 89 14.86 14.83 0.20
C LEU A 89 13.49 14.74 -0.48
N ASN A 90 13.48 14.26 -1.71
CA ASN A 90 12.24 13.82 -2.37
C ASN A 90 11.75 12.51 -1.78
N THR A 91 10.44 12.33 -1.71
CA THR A 91 9.81 11.17 -1.08
C THR A 91 8.73 10.56 -1.98
N THR A 92 8.24 9.38 -1.59
CA THR A 92 7.08 8.76 -2.22
C THR A 92 5.85 9.68 -2.22
N ARG A 93 5.69 10.54 -1.20
CA ARG A 93 4.61 11.51 -1.12
C ARG A 93 4.69 12.56 -2.23
N THR A 94 5.86 13.19 -2.41
CA THR A 94 6.07 14.20 -3.46
C THR A 94 5.93 13.60 -4.84
N TRP A 95 6.53 12.43 -5.08
CA TRP A 95 6.36 11.66 -6.31
C TRP A 95 4.88 11.31 -6.58
N ALA A 96 4.15 10.83 -5.59
CA ALA A 96 2.75 10.45 -5.77
C ALA A 96 1.84 11.66 -6.08
N ASN A 97 2.13 12.82 -5.50
CA ASN A 97 1.40 14.05 -5.80
C ASN A 97 1.60 14.50 -7.25
N GLU A 98 2.80 14.31 -7.80
CA GLU A 98 3.11 14.59 -9.20
C GLU A 98 2.52 13.53 -10.14
N ALA A 99 2.79 12.24 -9.87
CA ALA A 99 2.39 11.13 -10.72
C ALA A 99 0.86 10.97 -10.86
N PHE A 100 0.11 11.28 -9.79
CA PHE A 100 -1.34 11.08 -9.74
C PHE A 100 -2.13 12.40 -9.64
N GLU A 101 -1.56 13.52 -10.07
CA GLU A 101 -2.26 14.80 -10.03
C GLU A 101 -3.54 14.82 -10.87
N ASN A 102 -3.59 14.02 -11.94
CA ASN A 102 -4.77 13.86 -12.81
C ASN A 102 -5.96 13.19 -12.11
N HIS A 103 -5.72 12.54 -10.97
CA HIS A 103 -6.76 11.90 -10.16
C HIS A 103 -7.23 12.76 -8.98
N PHE A 104 -6.87 14.02 -8.93
CA PHE A 104 -7.19 14.90 -7.79
C PHE A 104 -8.71 15.13 -7.62
N ASP A 105 -9.49 15.01 -8.68
CA ASP A 105 -10.97 15.06 -8.64
C ASP A 105 -11.56 14.08 -7.61
N LYS A 106 -10.91 12.94 -7.40
CA LYS A 106 -11.32 11.92 -6.41
C LYS A 106 -11.25 12.40 -4.98
N VAL A 107 -10.37 13.33 -4.67
CA VAL A 107 -10.29 13.96 -3.35
C VAL A 107 -11.61 14.66 -3.02
N GLY A 108 -12.21 15.36 -4.00
CA GLY A 108 -13.51 16.02 -3.88
C GLY A 108 -14.70 15.08 -3.75
N THR A 109 -14.54 13.78 -3.95
CA THR A 109 -15.62 12.78 -3.72
C THR A 109 -15.66 12.26 -2.27
N THR A 110 -14.68 12.63 -1.45
CA THR A 110 -14.58 12.19 -0.05
C THR A 110 -15.71 12.75 0.78
N LEU A 111 -16.36 11.91 1.56
CA LEU A 111 -17.38 12.30 2.52
C LEU A 111 -16.71 12.89 3.79
N GLU A 112 -17.50 13.57 4.64
CA GLU A 112 -17.01 14.22 5.86
C GLU A 112 -16.29 13.28 6.83
N ASP A 113 -16.68 12.02 6.85
CA ASP A 113 -16.05 10.98 7.67
C ASP A 113 -14.78 10.35 7.02
N GLY A 114 -14.43 10.76 5.81
CA GLY A 114 -13.30 10.24 5.04
C GLY A 114 -13.65 9.05 4.12
N THR A 115 -14.91 8.66 4.03
CA THR A 115 -15.36 7.60 3.12
C THR A 115 -15.21 8.03 1.66
N VAL A 116 -14.73 7.11 0.82
CA VAL A 116 -14.72 7.22 -0.64
C VAL A 116 -15.48 6.03 -1.21
N GLU A 117 -16.69 6.29 -1.77
CA GLU A 117 -17.61 5.24 -2.20
C GLU A 117 -17.11 4.45 -3.41
N LYS A 118 -16.46 5.14 -4.35
CA LYS A 118 -15.95 4.51 -5.57
C LYS A 118 -14.44 4.26 -5.45
N ILE A 119 -14.06 2.99 -5.39
CA ILE A 119 -12.65 2.60 -5.44
C ILE A 119 -12.12 2.86 -6.84
N ASN A 120 -10.99 3.54 -6.92
CA ASN A 120 -10.21 3.65 -8.13
C ASN A 120 -8.74 3.51 -7.76
N LEU A 121 -8.11 2.48 -8.27
CA LEU A 121 -6.72 2.14 -7.98
C LEU A 121 -5.87 2.28 -9.25
N PRO A 122 -5.44 3.50 -9.63
CA PRO A 122 -4.49 3.65 -10.73
C PRO A 122 -3.11 3.09 -10.40
N TYR A 123 -2.83 2.89 -9.10
CA TYR A 123 -1.57 2.32 -8.65
C TYR A 123 -1.79 1.23 -7.58
N ILE A 124 -1.22 0.06 -7.83
CA ILE A 124 -1.24 -1.08 -6.91
C ILE A 124 0.19 -1.57 -6.67
N ASP A 125 0.53 -1.81 -5.40
CA ASP A 125 1.73 -2.57 -5.00
C ASP A 125 1.28 -3.88 -4.35
N PHE A 126 1.28 -4.95 -5.15
CA PHE A 126 0.88 -6.28 -4.71
C PHE A 126 2.08 -7.21 -4.58
N ARG A 127 2.11 -7.92 -3.46
CA ARG A 127 3.04 -9.03 -3.20
C ARG A 127 2.25 -10.33 -3.11
N PHE A 128 2.19 -11.05 -4.22
CA PHE A 128 1.38 -12.28 -4.35
C PHE A 128 1.90 -13.46 -3.52
N SER A 129 3.16 -13.44 -3.13
CA SER A 129 3.77 -14.40 -2.21
C SER A 129 5.16 -13.93 -1.79
N ASN A 130 5.77 -14.64 -0.84
CA ASN A 130 7.21 -14.52 -0.58
C ASN A 130 8.02 -15.57 -1.37
N LEU A 131 7.43 -16.25 -2.36
CA LEU A 131 8.15 -17.25 -3.17
C LEU A 131 9.22 -16.55 -4.00
N CYS A 132 10.47 -16.82 -3.64
CA CYS A 132 11.64 -16.22 -4.29
C CYS A 132 12.84 -17.16 -4.10
N ASN A 133 13.64 -17.30 -5.15
CA ASN A 133 14.87 -18.10 -5.16
C ASN A 133 16.16 -17.31 -4.84
N PHE A 134 16.04 -16.00 -4.59
CA PHE A 134 17.17 -15.14 -4.24
C PHE A 134 17.25 -14.91 -2.73
N LYS A 135 18.49 -14.71 -2.25
CA LYS A 135 18.82 -14.29 -0.87
C LYS A 135 19.41 -12.87 -0.89
N CYS A 136 18.61 -11.88 -1.34
CA CYS A 136 19.03 -10.49 -1.33
C CYS A 136 19.21 -9.98 0.10
N ARG A 137 20.27 -9.20 0.35
CA ARG A 137 20.58 -8.65 1.70
C ARG A 137 19.51 -7.73 2.28
N THR A 138 18.68 -7.16 1.41
CA THR A 138 17.58 -6.26 1.79
C THR A 138 16.29 -7.00 2.12
N CYS A 139 16.22 -8.32 1.84
CA CYS A 139 15.04 -9.13 2.08
C CYS A 139 15.21 -10.02 3.31
N GLY A 140 14.07 -10.28 3.98
CA GLY A 140 13.94 -11.28 5.03
C GLY A 140 13.01 -12.43 4.60
N PRO A 141 12.71 -13.39 5.50
CA PRO A 141 11.86 -14.54 5.22
C PRO A 141 10.42 -14.17 4.86
N ASP A 142 9.91 -13.02 5.30
CA ASP A 142 8.59 -12.49 4.91
C ASP A 142 8.50 -12.13 3.42
N LEU A 143 9.65 -11.80 2.79
CA LEU A 143 9.73 -11.34 1.41
C LEU A 143 10.46 -12.31 0.49
N SER A 144 11.21 -13.28 1.04
CA SER A 144 11.89 -14.33 0.26
C SER A 144 11.91 -15.63 1.01
N SER A 145 11.25 -16.64 0.44
CA SER A 145 11.19 -17.99 1.00
C SER A 145 12.57 -18.67 1.10
N SER A 146 13.57 -18.21 0.33
CA SER A 146 14.94 -18.72 0.40
C SER A 146 15.65 -18.39 1.72
N TRP A 147 15.25 -17.32 2.41
CA TRP A 147 15.78 -16.95 3.72
C TRP A 147 15.17 -17.74 4.89
N TYR A 148 14.12 -18.54 4.65
CA TYR A 148 13.34 -19.16 5.73
C TYR A 148 14.21 -20.07 6.61
N GLU A 149 14.92 -21.04 6.02
CA GLU A 149 15.73 -22.00 6.77
C GLU A 149 16.88 -21.33 7.54
N ASP A 150 17.55 -20.35 6.91
CA ASP A 150 18.66 -19.65 7.56
C ASP A 150 18.14 -18.82 8.73
N ASN A 151 16.99 -18.18 8.57
CA ASN A 151 16.37 -17.40 9.65
C ASN A 151 15.96 -18.30 10.83
N VAL A 152 15.33 -19.45 10.53
CA VAL A 152 14.95 -20.41 11.57
C VAL A 152 16.17 -20.95 12.34
N LYS A 153 17.27 -21.22 11.63
CA LYS A 153 18.53 -21.68 12.27
C LYS A 153 19.15 -20.62 13.17
N LEU A 154 19.06 -19.34 12.80
CA LEU A 154 19.71 -18.24 13.52
C LEU A 154 18.87 -17.70 14.66
N TYR A 155 17.55 -17.63 14.49
CA TYR A 155 16.66 -16.90 15.39
C TYR A 155 15.51 -17.74 15.95
N GLY A 156 15.41 -19.00 15.56
CA GLY A 156 14.34 -19.90 15.97
C GLY A 156 13.10 -19.87 15.06
N PRO A 157 12.03 -20.60 15.44
CA PRO A 157 10.84 -20.77 14.61
C PRO A 157 10.16 -19.45 14.26
N LEU A 158 9.72 -19.32 13.01
CA LEU A 158 8.92 -18.19 12.54
C LEU A 158 7.43 -18.41 12.79
N PRO A 159 6.63 -17.34 12.97
CA PRO A 159 5.19 -17.44 13.21
C PRO A 159 4.38 -17.86 11.97
N HIS A 160 5.04 -18.09 10.85
CA HIS A 160 4.42 -18.44 9.57
C HIS A 160 5.17 -19.60 8.88
N LYS A 161 4.52 -20.21 7.88
CA LYS A 161 5.13 -21.24 7.03
C LYS A 161 6.17 -20.63 6.09
N LYS A 162 7.04 -21.46 5.51
CA LYS A 162 8.06 -21.04 4.54
C LYS A 162 7.48 -20.22 3.38
N ILE A 163 6.36 -20.67 2.82
CA ILE A 163 5.65 -19.95 1.75
C ILE A 163 4.39 -19.33 2.33
N ILE A 164 4.25 -18.02 2.18
CA ILE A 164 3.09 -17.23 2.56
C ILE A 164 2.48 -16.56 1.34
N ARG A 165 1.15 -16.39 1.37
CA ARG A 165 0.37 -15.79 0.30
C ARG A 165 -0.69 -14.87 0.89
N PRO A 166 -1.10 -13.76 0.19
CA PRO A 166 -2.09 -12.82 0.69
C PRO A 166 -3.53 -13.34 0.62
N TYR A 167 -3.72 -14.61 0.27
CA TYR A 167 -5.01 -15.27 0.09
C TYR A 167 -5.00 -16.69 0.67
N LYS A 168 -6.20 -17.18 0.99
CA LYS A 168 -6.44 -18.57 1.38
C LYS A 168 -6.70 -19.44 0.16
N ASP A 169 -7.45 -18.89 -0.81
CA ASP A 169 -7.81 -19.50 -2.08
C ASP A 169 -7.56 -18.51 -3.23
N GLU A 170 -6.89 -18.99 -4.28
CA GLU A 170 -6.44 -18.15 -5.40
C GLU A 170 -7.61 -17.66 -6.26
N GLU A 171 -8.59 -18.53 -6.55
CA GLU A 171 -9.75 -18.17 -7.36
C GLU A 171 -10.59 -17.07 -6.70
N THR A 172 -10.86 -17.24 -5.41
CA THR A 172 -11.57 -16.22 -4.60
C THR A 172 -10.81 -14.91 -4.54
N PHE A 173 -9.48 -14.98 -4.46
CA PHE A 173 -8.64 -13.77 -4.46
C PHE A 173 -8.77 -13.00 -5.79
N TRP A 174 -8.63 -13.68 -6.93
CA TRP A 174 -8.73 -13.03 -8.24
C TRP A 174 -10.11 -12.43 -8.47
N LYS A 175 -11.18 -13.12 -8.09
CA LYS A 175 -12.56 -12.56 -8.16
C LYS A 175 -12.71 -11.26 -7.35
N LYS A 176 -11.96 -11.10 -6.27
CA LYS A 176 -11.95 -9.86 -5.46
C LYS A 176 -11.14 -8.74 -6.09
N VAL A 177 -10.08 -9.05 -6.81
CA VAL A 177 -9.09 -8.08 -7.34
C VAL A 177 -9.47 -7.60 -8.74
N GLU A 178 -9.94 -8.52 -9.58
CA GLU A 178 -10.23 -8.28 -11.01
C GLU A 178 -11.07 -7.02 -11.28
N PRO A 179 -12.13 -6.70 -10.50
CA PRO A 179 -12.93 -5.50 -10.73
C PRO A 179 -12.16 -4.17 -10.62
N TYR A 180 -11.00 -4.18 -9.99
CA TYR A 180 -10.18 -2.97 -9.77
C TYR A 180 -8.97 -2.87 -10.71
N MET A 181 -8.81 -3.84 -11.63
CA MET A 181 -7.64 -3.88 -12.52
C MET A 181 -7.79 -3.02 -13.77
N ASP A 182 -9.01 -2.74 -14.21
CA ASP A 182 -9.27 -2.01 -15.46
C ASP A 182 -8.77 -0.55 -15.45
N GLY A 183 -8.55 0.02 -14.28
CA GLY A 183 -8.07 1.40 -14.11
C GLY A 183 -6.59 1.52 -13.77
N LEU A 184 -5.82 0.43 -13.84
CA LEU A 184 -4.42 0.44 -13.42
C LEU A 184 -3.53 1.16 -14.44
N GLU A 185 -2.78 2.15 -13.96
CA GLU A 185 -1.76 2.89 -14.70
C GLU A 185 -0.35 2.47 -14.27
N ALA A 186 -0.20 2.03 -13.01
CA ALA A 186 1.07 1.59 -12.47
C ALA A 186 0.89 0.37 -11.55
N VAL A 187 1.78 -0.60 -11.70
CA VAL A 187 1.87 -1.78 -10.82
C VAL A 187 3.29 -1.87 -10.30
N SER A 188 3.43 -1.90 -8.98
CA SER A 188 4.69 -2.27 -8.34
C SER A 188 4.54 -3.66 -7.73
N TYR A 189 5.48 -4.53 -8.04
CA TYR A 189 5.60 -5.82 -7.39
C TYR A 189 7.08 -6.09 -7.09
N THR A 190 7.36 -6.52 -5.88
CA THR A 190 8.74 -6.60 -5.39
C THR A 190 9.42 -7.94 -5.71
N HIS A 191 8.68 -8.92 -6.22
CA HIS A 191 9.21 -10.25 -6.50
C HIS A 191 8.73 -10.78 -7.85
N LEU A 192 9.61 -10.69 -8.84
CA LEU A 192 9.57 -11.55 -10.01
C LEU A 192 10.09 -12.92 -9.59
N THR A 193 9.21 -13.91 -9.48
CA THR A 193 9.66 -15.31 -9.65
C THR A 193 10.10 -15.42 -11.10
N LEU A 194 11.40 -15.43 -11.34
CA LEU A 194 11.91 -15.90 -12.63
C LEU A 194 11.40 -17.33 -12.79
N PRO A 195 10.80 -17.69 -13.95
CA PRO A 195 10.45 -19.06 -14.21
C PRO A 195 11.70 -19.90 -13.99
N THR A 196 11.62 -20.89 -13.12
CA THR A 196 12.62 -21.94 -13.05
C THR A 196 12.62 -22.59 -14.41
N ILE A 197 13.66 -22.39 -15.18
CA ILE A 197 13.93 -23.23 -16.35
C ILE A 197 14.15 -24.60 -15.75
N SER A 198 13.13 -25.45 -15.80
CA SER A 198 13.29 -26.87 -15.56
C SER A 198 14.05 -27.41 -16.76
N ASP A 199 15.32 -27.80 -16.55
CA ASP A 199 16.04 -28.66 -17.46
C ASP A 199 15.32 -30.01 -17.66
#